data_b578a2d32bf0968d73571241e8eec335
#
_entry.id   b578a2d32bf0968d73571241e8eec335
#
_cell.length_a   1.000
_cell.length_b   1.000
_cell.length_c   1.000
_cell.angle_alpha   90.00
_cell.angle_beta   90.00
_cell.angle_gamma   90.00
#
_symmetry.space_group_name_H-M   'P 1'
#
loop_
_entity.id
_entity.type
_entity.pdbx_description
1 polymer ?
#
loop_
_entity_poly.entity_id
_entity_poly.type
_entity_poly.pdbx_seq_one_letter_code
_entity_poly.pdbx_strand_id
1 'polypeptide(L)'
;MSYEFSDILKHLPHRYPFLFVDKIVSVELGKSIHAQKNVSINEDIFNGHFPNKPVMPGVLIIEALAQAAGILGFMTMDKTPEEGSIYYFAGADKVRFKNPVSPGDVINLYASIRSEKRGIWKFDCKAEVDGKNVCEATILCADRPK
;
A
#
# COMPACT_ATOMS: atom_id res chain seq x y z
N MET A 1 4.72 9.87 17.56
CA MET A 1 5.97 9.51 16.89
C MET A 1 5.86 9.84 15.41
N SER A 2 6.83 10.53 14.86
CA SER A 2 6.83 10.88 13.45
C SER A 2 7.71 9.91 12.66
N TYR A 3 7.34 9.73 11.38
CA TYR A 3 8.07 8.86 10.46
C TYR A 3 8.63 9.69 9.31
N GLU A 4 9.83 9.34 8.88
CA GLU A 4 10.50 9.98 7.76
C GLU A 4 10.32 9.14 6.50
N PHE A 5 10.54 9.74 5.33
CA PHE A 5 10.47 8.99 4.08
C PHE A 5 11.46 7.81 4.06
N SER A 6 12.61 7.97 4.72
CA SER A 6 13.60 6.89 4.84
C SER A 6 13.03 5.64 5.53
N ASP A 7 12.03 5.78 6.40
CA ASP A 7 11.37 4.63 7.02
C ASP A 7 10.61 3.79 5.99
N ILE A 8 10.05 4.43 4.97
CA ILE A 8 9.40 3.73 3.87
C ILE A 8 10.43 2.90 3.11
N LEU A 9 11.55 3.52 2.72
CA LEU A 9 12.60 2.83 1.96
C LEU A 9 13.23 1.68 2.75
N LYS A 10 13.29 1.82 4.07
CA LYS A 10 13.83 0.80 4.95
C LYS A 10 12.94 -0.44 5.01
N HIS A 11 11.62 -0.27 4.92
CA HIS A 11 10.65 -1.34 5.12
C HIS A 11 9.98 -1.84 3.84
N LEU A 12 10.33 -1.27 2.68
CA LEU A 12 9.84 -1.76 1.38
C LEU A 12 11.01 -1.96 0.44
N PRO A 13 11.04 -3.07 -0.30
CA PRO A 13 12.06 -3.26 -1.35
C PRO A 13 11.73 -2.52 -2.64
N HIS A 14 10.49 -2.10 -2.81
CA HIS A 14 10.00 -1.42 -4.01
C HIS A 14 10.73 -0.11 -4.26
N ARG A 15 10.96 0.23 -5.52
CA ARG A 15 11.61 1.48 -5.94
C ARG A 15 10.93 1.98 -7.21
N TYR A 16 11.28 3.19 -7.63
CA TYR A 16 10.76 3.78 -8.85
C TYR A 16 10.84 2.76 -10.00
N PRO A 17 9.79 2.58 -10.82
CA PRO A 17 8.52 3.32 -10.82
C PRO A 17 7.40 2.63 -10.03
N PHE A 18 7.73 1.71 -9.14
CA PHE A 18 6.75 0.84 -8.47
C PHE A 18 6.66 1.05 -6.95
N LEU A 19 7.13 2.17 -6.46
CA LEU A 19 6.96 2.54 -5.04
C LEU A 19 5.74 3.45 -4.93
N PHE A 20 4.70 3.01 -4.23
CA PHE A 20 3.41 3.68 -4.17
C PHE A 20 3.02 4.20 -2.79
N VAL A 21 3.98 4.37 -1.90
CA VAL A 21 3.76 5.01 -0.61
C VAL A 21 4.70 6.18 -0.48
N ASP A 22 4.16 7.37 -0.27
CA ASP A 22 4.93 8.61 -0.18
C ASP A 22 5.09 9.09 1.25
N LYS A 23 4.18 8.70 2.14
CA LYS A 23 4.19 9.18 3.52
C LYS A 23 3.56 8.16 4.46
N ILE A 24 4.17 7.97 5.63
CA ILE A 24 3.57 7.25 6.74
C ILE A 24 2.99 8.31 7.67
N VAL A 25 1.68 8.30 7.86
CA VAL A 25 1.00 9.25 8.76
C VAL A 25 1.05 8.74 10.18
N SER A 26 0.68 7.47 10.40
CA SER A 26 0.69 6.87 11.72
C SER A 26 0.74 5.36 11.64
N VAL A 27 1.32 4.74 12.65
CA VAL A 27 1.38 3.28 12.78
C VAL A 27 1.06 2.92 14.22
N GLU A 28 0.20 1.92 14.39
CA GLU A 28 0.01 1.24 15.67
C GLU A 28 0.52 -0.19 15.48
N LEU A 29 1.69 -0.49 16.04
CA LEU A 29 2.34 -1.78 15.84
C LEU A 29 1.41 -2.93 16.25
N GLY A 30 1.36 -3.96 15.42
CA GLY A 30 0.49 -5.11 15.63
C GLY A 30 -0.96 -4.86 15.28
N LYS A 31 -1.33 -3.66 14.84
CA LYS A 31 -2.72 -3.29 14.59
C LYS A 31 -2.97 -2.67 13.23
N SER A 32 -2.48 -1.45 12.99
CA SER A 32 -2.90 -0.70 11.79
C SER A 32 -1.88 0.33 11.34
N ILE A 33 -2.04 0.75 10.10
CA ILE A 33 -1.25 1.83 9.49
C ILE A 33 -2.17 2.78 8.72
N HIS A 34 -1.82 4.06 8.75
CA HIS A 34 -2.33 5.07 7.85
C HIS A 34 -1.17 5.66 7.08
N ALA A 35 -1.18 5.50 5.77
CA ALA A 35 -0.15 6.00 4.88
C ALA A 35 -0.80 6.79 3.74
N GLN A 36 0.00 7.42 2.89
CA GLN A 36 -0.49 8.23 1.78
C GLN A 36 0.31 7.97 0.52
N LYS A 37 -0.39 8.02 -0.62
CA LYS A 37 0.21 8.10 -1.95
C LYS A 37 -0.25 9.37 -2.63
N ASN A 38 0.71 10.13 -3.14
CA ASN A 38 0.42 11.29 -3.99
C ASN A 38 0.25 10.83 -5.43
N VAL A 39 -0.84 11.23 -6.07
CA VAL A 39 -1.08 10.90 -7.47
C VAL A 39 -0.67 12.09 -8.33
N SER A 40 0.34 11.89 -9.16
CA SER A 40 0.89 12.96 -10.02
C SER A 40 0.70 12.59 -11.49
N ILE A 41 0.36 13.60 -12.31
CA ILE A 41 0.37 13.41 -13.76
C ILE A 41 1.77 13.03 -14.27
N ASN A 42 2.79 13.29 -13.50
CA ASN A 42 4.18 12.96 -13.83
C ASN A 42 4.53 11.51 -13.45
N GLU A 43 3.60 10.60 -13.65
CA GLU A 43 3.81 9.16 -13.50
C GLU A 43 3.58 8.49 -14.85
N ASP A 44 4.46 7.58 -15.23
CA ASP A 44 4.43 6.93 -16.55
C ASP A 44 3.12 6.21 -16.85
N ILE A 45 2.43 5.71 -15.83
CA ILE A 45 1.20 4.95 -16.01
C ILE A 45 0.11 5.76 -16.72
N PHE A 46 0.11 7.10 -16.55
CA PHE A 46 -0.91 7.95 -17.16
C PHE A 46 -0.70 8.18 -18.65
N ASN A 47 0.46 7.79 -19.20
CA ASN A 47 0.67 7.84 -20.65
C ASN A 47 -0.24 6.85 -21.38
N GLY A 48 -0.63 5.77 -20.72
CA GLY A 48 -1.48 4.75 -21.32
C GLY A 48 -2.85 4.58 -20.68
N HIS A 49 -3.04 5.06 -19.46
CA HIS A 49 -4.27 4.78 -18.70
C HIS A 49 -4.93 6.08 -18.20
N PHE A 50 -5.56 6.90 -18.99
CA PHE A 50 -5.70 6.80 -20.44
C PHE A 50 -5.21 8.10 -21.09
N PRO A 51 -4.72 8.11 -22.34
CA PRO A 51 -4.10 9.31 -22.94
C PRO A 51 -4.93 10.58 -22.84
N ASN A 52 -6.25 10.48 -23.01
CA ASN A 52 -7.14 11.65 -22.98
C ASN A 52 -7.85 11.84 -21.64
N LYS A 53 -7.70 10.90 -20.72
CA LYS A 53 -8.32 10.97 -19.39
C LYS A 53 -7.51 10.14 -18.40
N PRO A 54 -6.56 10.77 -17.71
CA PRO A 54 -5.74 10.03 -16.75
C PRO A 54 -6.56 9.58 -15.55
N VAL A 55 -6.54 8.28 -15.30
CA VAL A 55 -7.24 7.66 -14.16
C VAL A 55 -6.25 6.68 -13.51
N MET A 56 -6.13 6.75 -12.20
CA MET A 56 -5.27 5.82 -11.46
C MET A 56 -5.82 4.40 -11.62
N PRO A 57 -5.03 3.45 -12.15
CA PRO A 57 -5.51 2.07 -12.29
C PRO A 57 -5.88 1.48 -10.93
N GLY A 58 -7.04 0.85 -10.85
CA GLY A 58 -7.51 0.22 -9.62
C GLY A 58 -6.54 -0.82 -9.09
N VAL A 59 -5.91 -1.60 -9.99
CA VAL A 59 -4.94 -2.62 -9.59
C VAL A 59 -3.72 -2.01 -8.90
N LEU A 60 -3.35 -0.77 -9.25
CA LEU A 60 -2.24 -0.08 -8.59
C LEU A 60 -2.65 0.52 -7.25
N ILE A 61 -3.93 0.85 -7.07
CA ILE A 61 -4.44 1.24 -5.75
C ILE A 61 -4.35 0.05 -4.80
N ILE A 62 -4.72 -1.14 -5.27
CA ILE A 62 -4.58 -2.38 -4.48
C ILE A 62 -3.10 -2.62 -4.16
N GLU A 63 -2.20 -2.41 -5.13
CA GLU A 63 -0.76 -2.55 -4.89
C GLU A 63 -0.28 -1.57 -3.82
N ALA A 64 -0.75 -0.31 -3.87
CA ALA A 64 -0.40 0.70 -2.87
C ALA A 64 -0.87 0.27 -1.47
N LEU A 65 -2.08 -0.28 -1.36
CA LEU A 65 -2.59 -0.83 -0.11
C LEU A 65 -1.74 -2.00 0.38
N ALA A 66 -1.32 -2.88 -0.53
CA ALA A 66 -0.44 -4.00 -0.19
C ALA A 66 0.92 -3.51 0.32
N GLN A 67 1.44 -2.42 -0.26
CA GLN A 67 2.70 -1.84 0.21
C GLN A 67 2.55 -1.22 1.61
N ALA A 68 1.46 -0.50 1.86
CA ALA A 68 1.19 0.02 3.20
C ALA A 68 1.07 -1.13 4.22
N ALA A 69 0.36 -2.20 3.85
CA ALA A 69 0.25 -3.39 4.68
C ALA A 69 1.62 -4.04 4.93
N GLY A 70 2.47 -4.07 3.91
CA GLY A 70 3.84 -4.59 4.02
C GLY A 70 4.69 -3.80 5.00
N ILE A 71 4.59 -2.48 4.98
CA ILE A 71 5.29 -1.63 5.96
C ILE A 71 4.83 -1.99 7.37
N LEU A 72 3.53 -2.10 7.59
CA LEU A 72 2.96 -2.45 8.88
C LEU A 72 3.47 -3.82 9.36
N GLY A 73 3.48 -4.80 8.46
CA GLY A 73 3.95 -6.15 8.77
C GLY A 73 5.42 -6.17 9.17
N PHE A 74 6.29 -5.54 8.37
CA PHE A 74 7.72 -5.47 8.67
C PHE A 74 8.00 -4.73 9.98
N MET A 75 7.34 -3.59 10.20
CA MET A 75 7.50 -2.86 11.46
C MET A 75 7.03 -3.68 12.66
N THR A 76 5.90 -4.39 12.51
CA THR A 76 5.34 -5.22 13.57
C THR A 76 6.28 -6.38 13.94
N MET A 77 6.94 -6.98 12.93
CA MET A 77 7.93 -8.04 13.14
C MET A 77 9.30 -7.52 13.57
N ASP A 78 9.50 -6.21 13.51
CA ASP A 78 10.80 -5.56 13.69
C ASP A 78 11.85 -6.14 12.72
N LYS A 79 11.47 -6.25 11.45
CA LYS A 79 12.31 -6.79 10.36
C LYS A 79 12.35 -5.83 9.19
N THR A 80 13.34 -6.02 8.32
CA THR A 80 13.46 -5.28 7.07
C THR A 80 13.67 -6.27 5.92
N PRO A 81 13.39 -5.88 4.66
CA PRO A 81 13.68 -6.74 3.50
C PRO A 81 15.14 -7.17 3.41
N GLU A 82 16.08 -6.34 3.88
CA GLU A 82 17.51 -6.65 3.88
C GLU A 82 17.86 -7.83 4.79
N GLU A 83 17.03 -8.10 5.79
CA GLU A 83 17.25 -9.20 6.74
C GLU A 83 16.76 -10.55 6.21
N GLY A 84 16.47 -10.64 4.91
CA GLY A 84 16.20 -11.91 4.27
C GLY A 84 14.73 -12.29 4.14
N SER A 85 13.82 -11.38 4.43
CA SER A 85 12.38 -11.62 4.26
C SER A 85 11.84 -10.79 3.11
N ILE A 86 10.92 -11.35 2.35
CA ILE A 86 10.17 -10.63 1.32
C ILE A 86 8.68 -10.88 1.57
N TYR A 87 7.90 -9.81 1.50
CA TYR A 87 6.45 -9.88 1.52
C TYR A 87 5.95 -9.96 0.09
N TYR A 88 5.52 -11.14 -0.30
CA TYR A 88 4.85 -11.32 -1.60
C TYR A 88 3.37 -10.99 -1.45
N PHE A 89 2.86 -10.21 -2.39
CA PHE A 89 1.42 -10.02 -2.54
C PHE A 89 0.83 -11.34 -3.03
N ALA A 90 0.20 -12.08 -2.12
CA ALA A 90 -0.26 -13.44 -2.41
C ALA A 90 -1.70 -13.50 -2.92
N GLY A 91 -2.52 -12.52 -2.58
CA GLY A 91 -3.90 -12.51 -3.04
C GLY A 91 -4.68 -11.30 -2.56
N ALA A 92 -5.82 -11.07 -3.20
CA ALA A 92 -6.77 -10.04 -2.81
C ALA A 92 -8.18 -10.62 -2.90
N ASP A 93 -9.02 -10.28 -1.93
CA ASP A 93 -10.38 -10.78 -1.83
C ASP A 93 -11.32 -9.63 -1.52
N LYS A 94 -12.59 -9.76 -1.90
CA LYS A 94 -13.63 -8.77 -1.64
C LYS A 94 -13.25 -7.37 -2.13
N VAL A 95 -12.61 -7.33 -3.30
CA VAL A 95 -12.16 -6.07 -3.91
C VAL A 95 -13.36 -5.29 -4.40
N ARG A 96 -13.41 -4.00 -4.05
CA ARG A 96 -14.44 -3.06 -4.52
C ARG A 96 -13.78 -1.75 -4.91
N PHE A 97 -14.01 -1.33 -6.15
CA PHE A 97 -13.62 0.00 -6.65
C PHE A 97 -14.86 0.88 -6.65
N LYS A 98 -14.84 1.94 -5.87
CA LYS A 98 -16.06 2.75 -5.63
C LYS A 98 -16.04 4.11 -6.31
N ASN A 99 -14.88 4.72 -6.42
CA ASN A 99 -14.74 6.05 -7.01
C ASN A 99 -13.42 6.14 -7.76
N PRO A 100 -13.38 6.88 -8.89
CA PRO A 100 -12.13 7.06 -9.62
C PRO A 100 -11.15 7.96 -8.88
N VAL A 101 -9.87 7.76 -9.15
CA VAL A 101 -8.77 8.56 -8.60
C VAL A 101 -8.03 9.19 -9.77
N SER A 102 -7.71 10.47 -9.66
CA SER A 102 -7.12 11.26 -10.75
C SER A 102 -5.85 11.96 -10.27
N PRO A 103 -4.98 12.37 -11.21
CA PRO A 103 -3.84 13.21 -10.84
C PRO A 103 -4.25 14.43 -10.02
N GLY A 104 -3.50 14.72 -8.97
CA GLY A 104 -3.80 15.78 -8.02
C GLY A 104 -4.43 15.25 -6.73
N ASP A 105 -4.93 14.02 -6.74
CA ASP A 105 -5.49 13.42 -5.54
C ASP A 105 -4.38 12.89 -4.61
N VAL A 106 -4.67 12.91 -3.31
CA VAL A 106 -3.87 12.20 -2.30
C VAL A 106 -4.68 11.02 -1.83
N ILE A 107 -4.17 9.82 -2.05
CA ILE A 107 -4.84 8.60 -1.59
C ILE A 107 -4.41 8.32 -0.15
N ASN A 108 -5.37 8.29 0.76
CA ASN A 108 -5.14 7.81 2.11
C ASN A 108 -5.29 6.29 2.12
N LEU A 109 -4.23 5.62 2.56
CA LEU A 109 -4.13 4.16 2.57
C LEU A 109 -4.26 3.67 4.00
N TYR A 110 -5.22 2.81 4.26
CA TYR A 110 -5.44 2.23 5.58
C TYR A 110 -5.35 0.71 5.51
N ALA A 111 -4.57 0.11 6.39
CA ALA A 111 -4.49 -1.33 6.52
C ALA A 111 -4.54 -1.72 7.99
N SER A 112 -5.30 -2.77 8.30
CA SER A 112 -5.40 -3.34 9.66
C SER A 112 -5.08 -4.82 9.60
N ILE A 113 -4.29 -5.32 10.55
CA ILE A 113 -3.96 -6.75 10.61
C ILE A 113 -5.20 -7.50 11.09
N ARG A 114 -5.71 -8.42 10.27
CA ARG A 114 -6.79 -9.33 10.68
C ARG A 114 -6.23 -10.59 11.31
N SER A 115 -5.19 -11.18 10.73
CA SER A 115 -4.60 -12.41 11.22
C SER A 115 -3.22 -12.62 10.63
N GLU A 116 -2.43 -13.45 11.32
CA GLU A 116 -1.17 -13.96 10.82
C GLU A 116 -1.09 -15.43 11.22
N LYS A 117 -0.85 -16.30 10.24
CA LYS A 117 -0.73 -17.74 10.46
C LYS A 117 0.34 -18.30 9.53
N ARG A 118 1.43 -18.80 10.12
CA ARG A 118 2.52 -19.47 9.38
C ARG A 118 3.09 -18.61 8.25
N GLY A 119 3.27 -17.32 8.51
CA GLY A 119 3.82 -16.40 7.54
C GLY A 119 2.80 -15.88 6.53
N ILE A 120 1.52 -16.24 6.66
CA ILE A 120 0.46 -15.67 5.84
C ILE A 120 -0.25 -14.59 6.64
N TRP A 121 -0.14 -13.37 6.15
CA TRP A 121 -0.73 -12.18 6.77
C TRP A 121 -1.98 -11.77 6.01
N LYS A 122 -3.05 -11.54 6.73
CA LYS A 122 -4.30 -11.05 6.16
C LYS A 122 -4.61 -9.67 6.71
N PHE A 123 -4.86 -8.72 5.81
CA PHE A 123 -5.13 -7.33 6.16
C PHE A 123 -6.48 -6.90 5.63
N ASP A 124 -7.22 -6.13 6.42
CA ASP A 124 -8.37 -5.38 5.95
C ASP A 124 -7.89 -4.01 5.51
N CYS A 125 -8.15 -3.65 4.25
CA CYS A 125 -7.61 -2.46 3.64
C CYS A 125 -8.70 -1.59 3.03
N LYS A 126 -8.49 -0.27 3.10
CA LYS A 126 -9.32 0.67 2.36
C LYS A 126 -8.48 1.88 1.94
N ALA A 127 -8.89 2.49 0.82
CA ALA A 127 -8.28 3.71 0.31
C ALA A 127 -9.36 4.79 0.23
N GLU A 128 -9.00 6.02 0.59
CA GLU A 128 -9.90 7.17 0.57
C GLU A 128 -9.22 8.39 -0.06
N VAL A 129 -10.01 9.21 -0.73
CA VAL A 129 -9.60 10.52 -1.23
C VAL A 129 -10.65 11.53 -0.76
N ASP A 130 -10.21 12.56 -0.04
CA ASP A 130 -11.09 13.61 0.51
C ASP A 130 -12.27 13.03 1.28
N GLY A 131 -12.02 11.99 2.06
CA GLY A 131 -13.04 11.33 2.89
C GLY A 131 -13.96 10.38 2.16
N LYS A 132 -13.80 10.21 0.84
CA LYS A 132 -14.60 9.28 0.04
C LYS A 132 -13.86 7.96 -0.12
N ASN A 133 -14.55 6.85 0.09
CA ASN A 133 -14.00 5.53 -0.15
C ASN A 133 -13.80 5.33 -1.66
N VAL A 134 -12.58 5.06 -2.10
CA VAL A 134 -12.27 4.80 -3.51
C VAL A 134 -12.02 3.32 -3.78
N CYS A 135 -11.56 2.58 -2.77
CA CYS A 135 -11.26 1.17 -2.92
C CYS A 135 -11.24 0.49 -1.55
N GLU A 136 -11.68 -0.76 -1.51
CA GLU A 136 -11.48 -1.60 -0.33
C GLU A 136 -11.17 -3.03 -0.76
N ALA A 137 -10.43 -3.76 0.07
CA ALA A 137 -10.06 -5.13 -0.20
C ALA A 137 -9.55 -5.80 1.07
N THR A 138 -9.63 -7.14 1.08
CA THR A 138 -8.86 -7.95 2.01
C THR A 138 -7.61 -8.40 1.26
N ILE A 139 -6.43 -8.11 1.78
CA ILE A 139 -5.17 -8.40 1.11
C ILE A 139 -4.40 -9.47 1.90
N LEU A 140 -3.88 -10.45 1.16
CA LEU A 140 -3.02 -11.49 1.72
C LEU A 140 -1.59 -11.25 1.25
N CYS A 141 -0.67 -11.25 2.22
CA CYS A 141 0.76 -11.19 1.95
C CYS A 141 1.43 -12.42 2.58
N ALA A 142 2.37 -12.97 1.85
CA ALA A 142 3.15 -14.12 2.33
C ALA A 142 4.56 -13.65 2.67
N ASP A 143 4.95 -13.82 3.93
CA ASP A 143 6.32 -13.59 4.37
C ASP A 143 7.11 -14.86 4.04
N ARG A 144 8.09 -14.72 3.15
CA ARG A 144 8.92 -15.85 2.69
C ARG A 144 10.40 -15.49 2.81
N PRO A 145 11.26 -16.47 3.11
CA PRO A 145 12.70 -16.25 3.06
C PRO A 145 13.13 -15.83 1.65
N LYS A 146 14.11 -14.98 1.63
CA LYS A 146 14.73 -14.50 0.38
C LYS A 146 15.41 -15.63 -0.36
#